data_db810ba486579dda49ff80be666fc485
#
_entry.id   db810ba486579dda49ff80be666fc485
#
_cell.length_a   1.000
_cell.length_b   1.000
_cell.length_c   1.000
_cell.angle_alpha   90.00
_cell.angle_beta   90.00
_cell.angle_gamma   90.00
#
_symmetry.space_group_name_H-M   'P 1'
#
loop_
_entity.id
_entity.type
_entity.pdbx_description
1 polymer ?
#
loop_
_entity_poly.entity_id
_entity_poly.type
_entity_poly.pdbx_seq_one_letter_code
_entity_poly.pdbx_strand_id
1 'polypeptide(L)'
;IGDWMSEIMALGYSKQHIYNVTSDFFKKREITTCNQIYDYFELFSFERKKWECITIIDKKIMTYIKGLERIVDSGRIELSRMTIDELKTIIQKEQYHSMSWFLDYYMSIQVVDRVEIVKYTCMDLDPYKAAEKVQKFMGFFVDIITNVDNEVKKNYPYNVCLNYSKTRIKVQSAMQRRNRKYEQNYLPSVLRMLQSLRISQKMFSDFMGVLSYHGDAISQGVKNKYVITMLWTSLEMLFSNGSSGGSKGEHVKRALIEVIQRTYIIKRLKYLHNDVIANVKACNKPLIEQYSLDNFEVFVDVLFDDPDTDRVKAVEKTLENNPLLRTRIFELVDKNIKNGEKISNLLERHQKKIGWHIERIYRTRNFLVHAGQEFWYEDTIVECLHNYVDFVINYILVKTEAG
;
A
#
# COMPACT_ATOMS: atom_id res chain seq x y z
N ILE A 1 13.79 -11.44 5.67
CA ILE A 1 13.52 -10.26 4.79
C ILE A 1 12.34 -9.45 5.33
N GLY A 2 11.20 -10.10 5.68
CA GLY A 2 10.01 -9.36 6.16
C GLY A 2 10.27 -8.55 7.42
N ASP A 3 10.96 -9.10 8.40
CA ASP A 3 11.28 -8.40 9.65
C ASP A 3 12.23 -7.23 9.38
N TRP A 4 13.26 -7.43 8.56
CA TRP A 4 14.20 -6.39 8.16
C TRP A 4 13.52 -5.23 7.39
N MET A 5 12.59 -5.53 6.48
CA MET A 5 11.80 -4.49 5.78
C MET A 5 10.98 -3.65 6.78
N SER A 6 10.42 -4.31 7.80
CA SER A 6 9.68 -3.61 8.86
C SER A 6 10.60 -2.71 9.70
N GLU A 7 11.81 -3.15 9.97
CA GLU A 7 12.81 -2.34 10.70
C GLU A 7 13.24 -1.12 9.89
N ILE A 8 13.54 -1.27 8.59
CA ILE A 8 13.90 -0.14 7.72
C ILE A 8 12.75 0.88 7.62
N MET A 9 11.50 0.41 7.53
CA MET A 9 10.35 1.31 7.60
C MET A 9 10.23 2.00 8.97
N ALA A 10 10.53 1.29 10.06
CA ALA A 10 10.53 1.86 11.40
C ALA A 10 11.64 2.91 11.60
N LEU A 11 12.77 2.76 10.91
CA LEU A 11 13.83 3.76 10.86
C LEU A 11 13.43 5.03 10.10
N GLY A 12 12.37 4.97 9.31
CA GLY A 12 11.79 6.11 8.63
C GLY A 12 11.89 6.12 7.10
N TYR A 13 12.37 5.05 6.48
CA TYR A 13 12.35 4.93 5.02
C TYR A 13 10.94 4.76 4.47
N SER A 14 10.67 5.34 3.30
CA SER A 14 9.40 5.16 2.59
C SER A 14 9.33 3.79 1.93
N LYS A 15 8.12 3.21 1.88
CA LYS A 15 7.87 1.96 1.15
C LYS A 15 8.29 2.05 -0.32
N GLN A 16 8.04 3.20 -0.95
CA GLN A 16 8.36 3.42 -2.35
C GLN A 16 9.86 3.45 -2.61
N HIS A 17 10.64 4.08 -1.71
CA HIS A 17 12.10 4.06 -1.81
C HIS A 17 12.64 2.64 -1.67
N ILE A 18 12.21 1.92 -0.63
CA ILE A 18 12.60 0.53 -0.39
C ILE A 18 12.28 -0.33 -1.62
N TYR A 19 11.06 -0.22 -2.17
CA TYR A 19 10.66 -0.94 -3.37
C TYR A 19 11.56 -0.63 -4.57
N ASN A 20 11.85 0.64 -4.82
CA ASN A 20 12.68 1.06 -5.94
C ASN A 20 14.12 0.55 -5.81
N VAL A 21 14.73 0.72 -4.63
CA VAL A 21 16.09 0.25 -4.36
C VAL A 21 16.15 -1.28 -4.49
N THR A 22 15.20 -2.00 -3.91
CA THR A 22 15.12 -3.46 -4.01
C THR A 22 14.96 -3.91 -5.46
N SER A 23 14.02 -3.30 -6.18
CA SER A 23 13.77 -3.63 -7.58
C SER A 23 14.98 -3.35 -8.48
N ASP A 24 15.64 -2.21 -8.27
CA ASP A 24 16.83 -1.86 -9.06
C ASP A 24 18.00 -2.77 -8.75
N PHE A 25 18.20 -3.13 -7.50
CA PHE A 25 19.27 -4.02 -7.08
C PHE A 25 19.10 -5.43 -7.66
N PHE A 26 17.95 -6.06 -7.43
CA PHE A 26 17.72 -7.45 -7.83
C PHE A 26 17.39 -7.64 -9.32
N LYS A 27 16.94 -6.60 -10.04
CA LYS A 27 16.68 -6.67 -11.48
C LYS A 27 17.92 -6.38 -12.34
N LYS A 28 18.81 -5.53 -11.84
CA LYS A 28 19.97 -5.06 -12.62
C LYS A 28 21.27 -5.82 -12.33
N ARG A 29 21.31 -6.59 -11.24
CA ARG A 29 22.49 -7.34 -10.83
C ARG A 29 22.21 -8.83 -10.91
N GLU A 30 23.14 -9.57 -11.49
CA GLU A 30 23.18 -11.01 -11.38
C GLU A 30 23.85 -11.36 -10.05
N ILE A 31 23.08 -11.94 -9.12
CA ILE A 31 23.55 -12.30 -7.78
C ILE A 31 23.97 -13.76 -7.82
N THR A 32 25.28 -13.98 -7.77
CA THR A 32 25.89 -15.32 -7.80
C THR A 32 26.38 -15.80 -6.43
N THR A 33 26.59 -14.90 -5.48
CA THR A 33 27.08 -15.21 -4.14
C THR A 33 26.28 -14.53 -3.04
N CYS A 34 26.22 -15.16 -1.85
CA CYS A 34 25.54 -14.57 -0.69
C CYS A 34 26.16 -13.23 -0.26
N ASN A 35 27.47 -13.05 -0.44
CA ASN A 35 28.14 -11.80 -0.06
C ASN A 35 27.61 -10.60 -0.85
N GLN A 36 27.23 -10.77 -2.11
CA GLN A 36 26.62 -9.70 -2.90
C GLN A 36 25.27 -9.22 -2.35
N ILE A 37 24.61 -10.02 -1.51
CA ILE A 37 23.38 -9.61 -0.82
C ILE A 37 23.69 -8.59 0.29
N TYR A 38 24.88 -8.61 0.88
CA TYR A 38 25.26 -7.60 1.89
C TYR A 38 25.34 -6.20 1.28
N ASP A 39 25.80 -6.07 0.02
CA ASP A 39 25.80 -4.78 -0.71
C ASP A 39 24.40 -4.13 -0.77
N TYR A 40 23.34 -4.94 -0.75
CA TYR A 40 21.97 -4.45 -0.73
C TYR A 40 21.63 -3.73 0.58
N PHE A 41 22.11 -4.24 1.71
CA PHE A 41 21.85 -3.61 3.01
C PHE A 41 22.60 -2.29 3.16
N GLU A 42 23.77 -2.16 2.55
CA GLU A 42 24.57 -0.94 2.55
C GLU A 42 23.92 0.22 1.78
N LEU A 43 22.94 -0.08 0.93
CA LEU A 43 22.18 0.96 0.21
C LEU A 43 21.27 1.78 1.13
N PHE A 44 21.05 1.34 2.37
CA PHE A 44 20.22 2.02 3.36
C PHE A 44 21.08 2.66 4.45
N SER A 45 21.44 3.92 4.22
CA SER A 45 22.18 4.72 5.20
C SER A 45 21.28 5.24 6.30
N PHE A 46 21.75 5.26 7.54
CA PHE A 46 21.03 5.88 8.67
C PHE A 46 21.18 7.40 8.69
N GLU A 47 22.01 7.98 7.82
CA GLU A 47 22.22 9.41 7.73
C GLU A 47 21.13 10.11 6.91
N ARG A 48 20.58 11.17 7.49
CA ARG A 48 19.65 12.04 6.75
C ARG A 48 20.41 12.88 5.76
N LYS A 49 19.90 12.95 4.53
CA LYS A 49 20.47 13.74 3.44
C LYS A 49 19.60 14.96 3.15
N LYS A 50 20.22 16.00 2.64
CA LYS A 50 19.51 17.18 2.15
C LYS A 50 18.93 16.88 0.77
N TRP A 51 17.59 16.90 0.67
CA TRP A 51 16.86 16.69 -0.57
C TRP A 51 16.40 18.02 -1.12
N GLU A 52 16.70 18.28 -2.38
CA GLU A 52 16.27 19.47 -3.12
C GLU A 52 15.15 19.07 -4.07
N CYS A 53 13.96 19.60 -3.85
CA CYS A 53 12.78 19.19 -4.59
C CYS A 53 11.98 20.41 -5.06
N ILE A 54 11.13 20.17 -6.06
CA ILE A 54 10.18 21.14 -6.61
C ILE A 54 8.78 20.55 -6.48
N THR A 55 7.81 21.38 -6.08
CA THR A 55 6.40 21.00 -6.00
C THR A 55 5.51 22.16 -6.48
N ILE A 56 4.22 21.87 -6.63
CA ILE A 56 3.19 22.85 -6.94
C ILE A 56 2.35 23.04 -5.69
N ILE A 57 2.02 24.27 -5.37
CA ILE A 57 1.14 24.63 -4.25
C ILE A 57 0.12 25.68 -4.67
N ASP A 58 -0.97 25.79 -3.92
CA ASP A 58 -1.92 26.86 -4.09
C ASP A 58 -1.28 28.22 -3.71
N LYS A 59 -1.49 29.24 -4.54
CA LYS A 59 -0.93 30.58 -4.35
C LYS A 59 -1.32 31.20 -3.01
N LYS A 60 -2.53 30.92 -2.53
CA LYS A 60 -3.01 31.41 -1.23
C LYS A 60 -2.17 30.87 -0.08
N ILE A 61 -1.75 29.60 -0.15
CA ILE A 61 -0.90 28.98 0.87
C ILE A 61 0.42 29.76 1.02
N MET A 62 1.06 30.13 -0.12
CA MET A 62 2.30 30.90 -0.07
C MET A 62 2.15 32.29 0.54
N THR A 63 1.00 32.91 0.38
CA THR A 63 0.74 34.22 0.98
C THR A 63 0.70 34.12 2.52
N TYR A 64 0.10 33.05 3.05
CA TYR A 64 0.00 32.83 4.48
C TYR A 64 1.32 32.33 5.09
N ILE A 65 2.08 31.46 4.39
CA ILE A 65 3.37 30.97 4.87
C ILE A 65 4.35 32.11 5.11
N LYS A 66 4.40 33.13 4.24
CA LYS A 66 5.27 34.32 4.43
C LYS A 66 5.05 35.02 5.77
N GLY A 67 3.81 35.00 6.30
CA GLY A 67 3.52 35.53 7.64
C GLY A 67 3.97 34.65 8.79
N LEU A 68 4.32 33.39 8.51
CA LEU A 68 4.62 32.35 9.49
C LEU A 68 6.07 31.82 9.39
N GLU A 69 6.95 32.48 8.65
CA GLU A 69 8.36 32.07 8.46
C GLU A 69 9.08 31.76 9.78
N ARG A 70 8.74 32.50 10.86
CA ARG A 70 9.30 32.26 12.20
C ARG A 70 8.85 30.94 12.87
N ILE A 71 7.71 30.37 12.45
CA ILE A 71 7.19 29.09 12.94
C ILE A 71 7.78 27.94 12.13
N VAL A 72 8.13 28.21 10.87
CA VAL A 72 8.72 27.24 9.94
C VAL A 72 10.17 26.89 10.30
N ASP A 73 10.87 27.80 10.98
CA ASP A 73 12.29 27.65 11.37
C ASP A 73 12.56 26.51 12.37
N SER A 74 11.52 26.01 13.01
CA SER A 74 11.67 24.90 13.99
C SER A 74 11.95 23.52 13.37
N GLY A 75 12.00 23.37 12.05
CA GLY A 75 11.98 22.00 11.58
C GLY A 75 12.67 21.63 10.29
N ARG A 76 13.52 22.40 9.67
CA ARG A 76 14.35 21.85 8.59
C ARG A 76 13.67 21.76 7.21
N ILE A 77 12.66 22.58 6.93
CA ILE A 77 12.09 22.75 5.59
C ILE A 77 12.31 24.19 5.18
N GLU A 78 13.11 24.39 4.13
CA GLU A 78 13.32 25.69 3.50
C GLU A 78 12.48 25.77 2.24
N LEU A 79 11.70 26.84 2.08
CA LEU A 79 10.80 27.04 0.95
C LEU A 79 11.17 28.31 0.21
N SER A 80 11.22 28.24 -1.12
CA SER A 80 11.40 29.41 -1.99
C SER A 80 10.48 29.33 -3.21
N ARG A 81 9.96 30.47 -3.63
CA ARG A 81 9.24 30.56 -4.90
C ARG A 81 10.19 30.30 -6.06
N MET A 82 9.65 29.69 -7.10
CA MET A 82 10.37 29.50 -8.36
C MET A 82 9.52 30.04 -9.52
N THR A 83 10.14 30.74 -10.41
CA THR A 83 9.51 31.23 -11.65
C THR A 83 9.47 30.11 -12.70
N ILE A 84 8.58 30.27 -13.69
CA ILE A 84 8.51 29.35 -14.84
C ILE A 84 9.83 29.36 -15.63
N ASP A 85 10.48 30.54 -15.73
CA ASP A 85 11.72 30.66 -16.50
C ASP A 85 12.89 29.98 -15.77
N GLU A 86 12.94 30.04 -14.45
CA GLU A 86 13.88 29.26 -13.66
C GLU A 86 13.65 27.75 -13.82
N LEU A 87 12.39 27.29 -13.83
CA LEU A 87 12.07 25.90 -14.10
C LEU A 87 12.50 25.47 -15.50
N LYS A 88 12.21 26.28 -16.53
CA LYS A 88 12.65 26.02 -17.91
C LYS A 88 14.18 25.93 -17.99
N THR A 89 14.89 26.84 -17.33
CA THR A 89 16.35 26.83 -17.27
C THR A 89 16.90 25.53 -16.64
N ILE A 90 16.24 25.02 -15.61
CA ILE A 90 16.61 23.72 -15.02
C ILE A 90 16.36 22.59 -16.01
N ILE A 91 15.20 22.55 -16.67
CA ILE A 91 14.83 21.50 -17.62
C ILE A 91 15.76 21.47 -18.85
N GLN A 92 16.28 22.61 -19.27
CA GLN A 92 17.22 22.70 -20.39
C GLN A 92 18.57 22.02 -20.12
N LYS A 93 18.94 21.82 -18.85
CA LYS A 93 20.13 21.04 -18.52
C LYS A 93 19.90 19.57 -18.87
N GLU A 94 20.85 18.96 -19.57
CA GLU A 94 20.75 17.60 -20.13
C GLU A 94 20.25 16.55 -19.11
N GLN A 95 20.75 16.63 -17.87
CA GLN A 95 20.38 15.71 -16.79
C GLN A 95 18.91 15.81 -16.33
N TYR A 96 18.18 16.89 -16.71
CA TYR A 96 16.82 17.16 -16.30
C TYR A 96 15.79 17.17 -17.43
N HIS A 97 16.17 16.80 -18.64
CA HIS A 97 15.23 16.70 -19.79
C HIS A 97 14.03 15.80 -19.51
N SER A 98 14.21 14.77 -18.69
CA SER A 98 13.13 13.88 -18.25
C SER A 98 12.07 14.57 -17.37
N MET A 99 12.26 15.84 -17.01
CA MET A 99 11.33 16.63 -16.17
C MET A 99 10.32 17.46 -16.98
N SER A 100 10.36 17.45 -18.33
CA SER A 100 9.42 18.20 -19.17
C SER A 100 7.95 17.94 -18.80
N TRP A 101 7.62 16.69 -18.44
CA TRP A 101 6.28 16.32 -17.97
C TRP A 101 5.79 17.17 -16.76
N PHE A 102 6.69 17.67 -15.91
CA PHE A 102 6.30 18.48 -14.75
C PHE A 102 5.88 19.87 -15.18
N LEU A 103 6.54 20.44 -16.19
CA LEU A 103 6.13 21.70 -16.80
C LEU A 103 4.77 21.58 -17.46
N ASP A 104 4.54 20.50 -18.25
CA ASP A 104 3.26 20.23 -18.88
C ASP A 104 2.15 20.05 -17.85
N TYR A 105 2.43 19.33 -16.77
CA TYR A 105 1.51 19.16 -15.64
C TYR A 105 1.20 20.51 -14.97
N TYR A 106 2.22 21.35 -14.68
CA TYR A 106 2.00 22.68 -14.12
C TYR A 106 1.14 23.54 -15.03
N MET A 107 1.45 23.58 -16.33
CA MET A 107 0.69 24.37 -17.30
C MET A 107 -0.77 23.92 -17.40
N SER A 108 -1.03 22.62 -17.33
CA SER A 108 -2.40 22.07 -17.36
C SER A 108 -3.23 22.47 -16.12
N ILE A 109 -2.59 22.59 -14.95
CA ILE A 109 -3.26 22.97 -13.71
C ILE A 109 -3.44 24.48 -13.62
N GLN A 110 -2.46 25.27 -14.06
CA GLN A 110 -2.47 26.74 -13.95
C GLN A 110 -3.68 27.39 -14.66
N VAL A 111 -4.21 26.74 -15.69
CA VAL A 111 -5.41 27.20 -16.40
C VAL A 111 -6.66 27.16 -15.51
N VAL A 112 -6.72 26.20 -14.58
CA VAL A 112 -7.89 25.96 -13.73
C VAL A 112 -7.69 26.50 -12.32
N ASP A 113 -6.47 26.40 -11.80
CA ASP A 113 -6.13 26.66 -10.41
C ASP A 113 -5.10 27.78 -10.28
N ARG A 114 -5.24 28.58 -9.22
CA ARG A 114 -4.23 29.61 -8.85
C ARG A 114 -3.07 28.93 -8.12
N VAL A 115 -2.08 28.48 -8.89
CA VAL A 115 -0.94 27.72 -8.36
C VAL A 115 0.39 28.43 -8.54
N GLU A 116 1.35 28.10 -7.69
CA GLU A 116 2.75 28.56 -7.77
C GLU A 116 3.68 27.35 -7.70
N ILE A 117 4.84 27.49 -8.35
CA ILE A 117 5.94 26.53 -8.24
C ILE A 117 6.77 26.90 -7.04
N VAL A 118 7.12 25.92 -6.23
CA VAL A 118 7.94 26.09 -5.04
C VAL A 118 9.09 25.09 -5.06
N LYS A 119 10.30 25.62 -4.87
CA LYS A 119 11.47 24.82 -4.53
C LYS A 119 11.53 24.66 -3.02
N TYR A 120 11.81 23.46 -2.54
CA TYR A 120 12.04 23.22 -1.13
C TYR A 120 13.27 22.34 -0.89
N THR A 121 13.85 22.50 0.30
CA THR A 121 14.87 21.61 0.81
C THR A 121 14.40 20.97 2.10
N CYS A 122 14.68 19.69 2.25
CA CYS A 122 14.26 18.93 3.42
C CYS A 122 15.31 17.86 3.77
N MET A 123 15.61 17.73 5.06
CA MET A 123 16.49 16.67 5.58
C MET A 123 15.67 15.44 5.89
N ASP A 124 15.93 14.34 5.17
CA ASP A 124 15.31 13.03 5.45
C ASP A 124 16.16 11.88 4.92
N LEU A 125 15.76 10.63 5.24
CA LEU A 125 16.47 9.43 4.81
C LEU A 125 16.33 9.18 3.30
N ASP A 126 15.16 9.50 2.74
CA ASP A 126 14.90 9.34 1.31
C ASP A 126 14.01 10.47 0.75
N PRO A 127 14.02 10.67 -0.57
CA PRO A 127 13.32 11.80 -1.21
C PRO A 127 11.79 11.67 -1.14
N TYR A 128 11.24 10.46 -1.02
CA TYR A 128 9.80 10.25 -0.89
C TYR A 128 9.32 10.67 0.50
N LYS A 129 10.11 10.36 1.56
CA LYS A 129 9.84 10.86 2.92
C LYS A 129 9.97 12.35 3.02
N ALA A 130 10.97 12.93 2.37
CA ALA A 130 11.10 14.39 2.29
C ALA A 130 9.86 15.03 1.65
N ALA A 131 9.37 14.46 0.53
CA ALA A 131 8.16 14.93 -0.13
C ALA A 131 6.89 14.72 0.71
N GLU A 132 6.72 13.56 1.36
CA GLU A 132 5.60 13.30 2.28
C GLU A 132 5.57 14.30 3.43
N LYS A 133 6.73 14.62 4.01
CA LYS A 133 6.87 15.57 5.10
C LYS A 133 6.46 16.98 4.69
N VAL A 134 6.90 17.42 3.51
CA VAL A 134 6.52 18.73 2.98
C VAL A 134 5.02 18.78 2.67
N GLN A 135 4.46 17.73 2.11
CA GLN A 135 3.01 17.68 1.85
C GLN A 135 2.17 17.66 3.14
N LYS A 136 2.62 16.95 4.18
CA LYS A 136 1.96 17.01 5.50
C LYS A 136 2.02 18.42 6.09
N PHE A 137 3.17 19.07 5.98
CA PHE A 137 3.36 20.45 6.39
C PHE A 137 2.44 21.42 5.62
N MET A 138 2.38 21.29 4.28
CA MET A 138 1.46 22.07 3.45
C MET A 138 -0.01 21.77 3.79
N GLY A 139 -0.33 20.50 4.05
CA GLY A 139 -1.67 20.07 4.48
C GLY A 139 -2.13 20.78 5.76
N PHE A 140 -1.23 20.98 6.72
CA PHE A 140 -1.53 21.75 7.93
C PHE A 140 -1.94 23.20 7.62
N PHE A 141 -1.24 23.90 6.70
CA PHE A 141 -1.65 25.24 6.29
C PHE A 141 -2.97 25.24 5.53
N VAL A 142 -3.19 24.27 4.66
CA VAL A 142 -4.49 24.10 3.99
C VAL A 142 -5.61 23.97 5.01
N ASP A 143 -5.43 23.16 6.05
CA ASP A 143 -6.42 22.98 7.11
C ASP A 143 -6.73 24.29 7.87
N ILE A 144 -5.69 25.07 8.19
CA ILE A 144 -5.86 26.38 8.84
C ILE A 144 -6.61 27.34 7.92
N ILE A 145 -6.19 27.44 6.65
CA ILE A 145 -6.74 28.39 5.69
C ILE A 145 -8.17 28.03 5.32
N THR A 146 -8.50 26.75 5.20
CA THR A 146 -9.83 26.27 4.86
C THR A 146 -10.89 26.69 5.91
N ASN A 147 -10.48 26.94 7.16
CA ASN A 147 -11.39 27.49 8.17
C ASN A 147 -11.80 28.95 7.89
N VAL A 148 -11.04 29.65 7.04
CA VAL A 148 -11.27 31.06 6.68
C VAL A 148 -11.68 31.20 5.21
N ASP A 149 -11.18 30.32 4.35
CA ASP A 149 -11.34 30.36 2.91
C ASP A 149 -11.49 28.95 2.31
N ASN A 150 -12.71 28.61 1.94
CA ASN A 150 -13.08 27.30 1.41
C ASN A 150 -12.57 27.01 -0.01
N GLU A 151 -11.99 28.00 -0.70
CA GLU A 151 -11.52 27.85 -2.08
C GLU A 151 -10.10 27.29 -2.21
N VAL A 152 -9.42 27.08 -1.09
CA VAL A 152 -8.05 26.51 -1.13
C VAL A 152 -8.09 25.05 -1.48
N LYS A 153 -7.52 24.70 -2.63
CA LYS A 153 -7.43 23.30 -3.08
C LYS A 153 -6.32 22.53 -2.37
N LYS A 154 -6.65 21.30 -2.04
CA LYS A 154 -5.77 20.37 -1.32
C LYS A 154 -4.73 19.77 -2.26
N ASN A 155 -3.50 19.79 -1.80
CA ASN A 155 -2.31 19.04 -2.23
C ASN A 155 -2.21 18.51 -3.67
N TYR A 156 -1.22 19.04 -4.38
CA TYR A 156 -0.77 18.51 -5.66
C TYR A 156 0.23 17.37 -5.41
N PRO A 157 -0.04 16.15 -5.95
CA PRO A 157 0.68 14.93 -5.52
C PRO A 157 2.08 14.80 -6.12
N TYR A 158 2.42 15.60 -7.14
CA TYR A 158 3.68 15.45 -7.84
C TYR A 158 4.76 16.36 -7.30
N ASN A 159 5.90 15.73 -7.02
CA ASN A 159 7.14 16.40 -6.66
C ASN A 159 8.25 15.95 -7.61
N VAL A 160 9.23 16.79 -7.81
CA VAL A 160 10.44 16.48 -8.54
C VAL A 160 11.62 16.63 -7.60
N CYS A 161 12.46 15.63 -7.49
CA CYS A 161 13.68 15.70 -6.71
C CYS A 161 14.87 15.92 -7.65
N LEU A 162 15.64 16.99 -7.41
CA LEU A 162 16.73 17.39 -8.28
C LEU A 162 18.02 16.61 -8.05
N ASN A 163 18.23 16.12 -6.83
CA ASN A 163 19.43 15.38 -6.45
C ASN A 163 19.17 13.88 -6.25
N TYR A 164 18.25 13.32 -7.05
CA TYR A 164 17.93 11.90 -7.05
C TYR A 164 17.79 11.36 -8.48
N SER A 165 18.28 10.15 -8.71
CA SER A 165 18.30 9.51 -10.04
C SER A 165 16.92 9.30 -10.66
N LYS A 166 15.89 9.10 -9.80
CA LYS A 166 14.49 9.06 -10.21
C LYS A 166 13.82 10.37 -9.83
N THR A 167 13.89 11.34 -10.70
CA THR A 167 13.44 12.71 -10.44
C THR A 167 11.95 12.81 -10.07
N ARG A 168 11.10 11.94 -10.65
CA ARG A 168 9.66 11.95 -10.43
C ARG A 168 9.26 11.28 -9.13
N ILE A 169 8.68 12.04 -8.22
CA ILE A 169 8.12 11.58 -6.97
C ILE A 169 6.62 11.88 -6.95
N LYS A 170 5.80 10.86 -6.82
CA LYS A 170 4.38 10.99 -6.61
C LYS A 170 4.06 10.62 -5.17
N VAL A 171 3.68 11.62 -4.37
CA VAL A 171 3.16 11.38 -3.03
C VAL A 171 1.66 11.12 -3.15
N GLN A 172 1.26 9.95 -2.73
CA GLN A 172 -0.15 9.55 -2.73
C GLN A 172 -0.56 9.21 -1.30
N SER A 173 -1.79 9.51 -0.94
CA SER A 173 -2.36 8.96 0.29
C SER A 173 -2.31 7.44 0.24
N ALA A 174 -2.31 6.78 1.40
CA ALA A 174 -2.34 5.31 1.48
C ALA A 174 -3.47 4.70 0.63
N MET A 175 -4.58 5.42 0.49
CA MET A 175 -5.74 5.02 -0.29
C MET A 175 -5.56 5.20 -1.80
N GLN A 176 -4.87 6.26 -2.24
CA GLN A 176 -4.59 6.49 -3.68
C GLN A 176 -3.53 5.55 -4.24
N ARG A 177 -2.68 4.97 -3.38
CA ARG A 177 -1.64 4.00 -3.79
C ARG A 177 -2.20 2.67 -4.26
N ARG A 178 -3.47 2.40 -3.99
CA ARG A 178 -4.13 1.18 -4.45
C ARG A 178 -4.67 1.37 -5.86
N ASN A 179 -4.12 0.59 -6.80
CA ASN A 179 -4.83 0.26 -8.02
C ASN A 179 -6.04 -0.59 -7.62
N ARG A 180 -7.19 0.05 -7.47
CA ARG A 180 -8.47 -0.63 -7.26
C ARG A 180 -8.87 -1.31 -8.55
N LYS A 181 -8.27 -2.42 -8.86
CA LYS A 181 -8.92 -3.40 -9.67
C LYS A 181 -9.91 -4.12 -8.76
N TYR A 182 -11.06 -3.48 -8.51
CA TYR A 182 -12.23 -4.26 -8.14
C TYR A 182 -12.39 -5.29 -9.25
N GLU A 183 -12.49 -6.55 -8.86
CA GLU A 183 -12.84 -7.59 -9.81
C GLU A 183 -14.02 -7.08 -10.62
N GLN A 184 -14.01 -7.27 -11.93
CA GLN A 184 -15.04 -6.76 -12.86
C GLN A 184 -16.46 -7.15 -12.43
N ASN A 185 -16.57 -8.12 -11.52
CA ASN A 185 -17.81 -8.66 -10.97
C ASN A 185 -18.26 -8.02 -9.65
N TYR A 186 -17.53 -7.06 -9.07
CA TYR A 186 -17.87 -6.51 -7.75
C TYR A 186 -19.28 -5.91 -7.72
N LEU A 187 -19.61 -5.00 -8.65
CA LEU A 187 -20.92 -4.39 -8.71
C LEU A 187 -22.04 -5.40 -9.02
N PRO A 188 -21.91 -6.30 -10.01
CA PRO A 188 -22.86 -7.39 -10.20
C PRO A 188 -23.06 -8.28 -8.97
N SER A 189 -21.99 -8.59 -8.23
CA SER A 189 -22.07 -9.39 -7.00
C SER A 189 -22.81 -8.67 -5.89
N VAL A 190 -22.53 -7.37 -5.69
CA VAL A 190 -23.30 -6.54 -4.74
C VAL A 190 -24.80 -6.50 -5.12
N LEU A 191 -25.11 -6.27 -6.40
CA LEU A 191 -26.49 -6.22 -6.85
C LEU A 191 -27.22 -7.57 -6.67
N ARG A 192 -26.56 -8.69 -7.00
CA ARG A 192 -27.11 -10.04 -6.75
C ARG A 192 -27.36 -10.30 -5.28
N MET A 193 -26.42 -9.93 -4.40
CA MET A 193 -26.58 -10.04 -2.96
C MET A 193 -27.78 -9.23 -2.46
N LEU A 194 -27.94 -7.99 -2.95
CA LEU A 194 -29.05 -7.12 -2.60
C LEU A 194 -30.42 -7.69 -3.08
N GLN A 195 -30.43 -8.41 -4.20
CA GLN A 195 -31.61 -9.07 -4.74
C GLN A 195 -31.92 -10.41 -4.06
N SER A 196 -30.93 -11.03 -3.40
CA SER A 196 -31.14 -12.30 -2.69
C SER A 196 -31.95 -12.04 -1.42
N LEU A 197 -33.19 -12.51 -1.38
CA LEU A 197 -34.11 -12.43 -0.23
C LEU A 197 -33.66 -13.19 1.02
N ARG A 198 -32.45 -13.76 1.02
CA ARG A 198 -31.89 -14.60 2.09
C ARG A 198 -31.21 -13.82 3.22
N ILE A 199 -31.06 -12.49 3.08
CA ILE A 199 -30.42 -11.64 4.08
C ILE A 199 -31.50 -11.00 4.96
N SER A 200 -31.35 -11.10 6.30
CA SER A 200 -32.25 -10.39 7.20
C SER A 200 -32.16 -8.87 6.97
N GLN A 201 -33.28 -8.15 7.20
CA GLN A 201 -33.32 -6.70 7.05
C GLN A 201 -32.23 -5.98 7.86
N LYS A 202 -31.90 -6.52 9.05
CA LYS A 202 -30.83 -6.00 9.90
C LYS A 202 -29.46 -6.17 9.23
N MET A 203 -29.15 -7.39 8.75
CA MET A 203 -27.89 -7.69 8.09
C MET A 203 -27.71 -6.88 6.80
N PHE A 204 -28.80 -6.65 6.06
CA PHE A 204 -28.81 -5.77 4.92
C PHE A 204 -28.44 -4.33 5.31
N SER A 205 -29.10 -3.80 6.35
CA SER A 205 -28.83 -2.43 6.85
C SER A 205 -27.38 -2.27 7.32
N ASP A 206 -26.87 -3.25 8.08
CA ASP A 206 -25.48 -3.24 8.57
C ASP A 206 -24.51 -3.27 7.40
N PHE A 207 -24.76 -4.12 6.39
CA PHE A 207 -23.90 -4.20 5.22
C PHE A 207 -23.93 -2.93 4.35
N MET A 208 -25.10 -2.30 4.17
CA MET A 208 -25.21 -1.01 3.49
C MET A 208 -24.44 0.08 4.23
N GLY A 209 -24.52 0.09 5.56
CA GLY A 209 -23.69 0.98 6.40
C GLY A 209 -22.20 0.77 6.20
N VAL A 210 -21.76 -0.50 6.11
CA VAL A 210 -20.36 -0.85 5.83
C VAL A 210 -19.91 -0.31 4.47
N LEU A 211 -20.71 -0.49 3.42
CA LEU A 211 -20.38 0.02 2.09
C LEU A 211 -20.33 1.56 2.07
N SER A 212 -21.20 2.23 2.81
CA SER A 212 -21.20 3.69 2.95
C SER A 212 -19.93 4.18 3.65
N TYR A 213 -19.61 3.66 4.84
CA TYR A 213 -18.38 4.03 5.56
C TYR A 213 -17.12 3.70 4.77
N HIS A 214 -17.12 2.57 4.05
CA HIS A 214 -16.02 2.22 3.17
C HIS A 214 -15.89 3.22 2.01
N GLY A 215 -17.02 3.60 1.38
CA GLY A 215 -17.07 4.62 0.34
C GLY A 215 -16.52 5.97 0.81
N ASP A 216 -16.95 6.42 1.98
CA ASP A 216 -16.48 7.67 2.59
C ASP A 216 -14.98 7.62 2.92
N ALA A 217 -14.51 6.50 3.48
CA ALA A 217 -13.10 6.30 3.81
C ALA A 217 -12.18 6.35 2.59
N ILE A 218 -12.70 6.00 1.39
CA ILE A 218 -11.94 5.98 0.15
C ILE A 218 -12.08 7.27 -0.65
N SER A 219 -12.94 8.19 -0.23
CA SER A 219 -13.12 9.48 -0.89
C SER A 219 -11.85 10.31 -0.83
N GLN A 220 -11.68 11.21 -1.80
CA GLN A 220 -10.47 12.03 -1.87
C GLN A 220 -10.44 13.05 -0.72
N GLY A 221 -9.26 13.23 -0.14
CA GLY A 221 -9.00 14.28 0.85
C GLY A 221 -9.38 13.95 2.29
N VAL A 222 -9.84 12.75 2.59
CA VAL A 222 -10.11 12.32 3.97
C VAL A 222 -8.79 12.08 4.73
N LYS A 223 -8.69 12.64 5.94
CA LYS A 223 -7.50 12.44 6.79
C LYS A 223 -7.47 11.00 7.32
N ASN A 224 -6.27 10.44 7.48
CA ASN A 224 -6.07 9.06 7.95
C ASN A 224 -6.81 8.73 9.24
N LYS A 225 -6.89 9.65 10.20
CA LYS A 225 -7.63 9.44 11.45
C LYS A 225 -9.11 9.14 11.23
N TYR A 226 -9.75 9.83 10.30
CA TYR A 226 -11.15 9.57 9.96
C TYR A 226 -11.28 8.26 9.16
N VAL A 227 -10.36 8.01 8.22
CA VAL A 227 -10.30 6.75 7.47
C VAL A 227 -10.19 5.56 8.41
N ILE A 228 -9.27 5.60 9.38
CA ILE A 228 -9.11 4.54 10.39
C ILE A 228 -10.41 4.35 11.19
N THR A 229 -11.03 5.45 11.61
CA THR A 229 -12.28 5.38 12.38
C THR A 229 -13.42 4.79 11.55
N MET A 230 -13.61 5.23 10.31
CA MET A 230 -14.67 4.75 9.40
C MET A 230 -14.51 3.27 9.09
N LEU A 231 -13.30 2.85 8.69
CA LEU A 231 -13.02 1.45 8.37
C LEU A 231 -13.15 0.54 9.61
N TRP A 232 -12.72 1.01 10.79
CA TRP A 232 -12.92 0.26 12.03
C TRP A 232 -14.40 0.14 12.38
N THR A 233 -15.17 1.22 12.26
CA THR A 233 -16.63 1.20 12.47
C THR A 233 -17.30 0.19 11.52
N SER A 234 -16.86 0.12 10.26
CA SER A 234 -17.35 -0.90 9.31
C SER A 234 -17.19 -2.33 9.84
N LEU A 235 -16.03 -2.63 10.44
CA LEU A 235 -15.79 -3.94 11.04
C LEU A 235 -16.64 -4.17 12.31
N GLU A 236 -16.79 -3.14 13.15
CA GLU A 236 -17.65 -3.21 14.33
C GLU A 236 -19.13 -3.48 13.95
N MET A 237 -19.62 -2.84 12.90
CA MET A 237 -21.01 -3.06 12.41
C MET A 237 -21.23 -4.51 11.98
N LEU A 238 -20.25 -5.12 11.31
CA LEU A 238 -20.36 -6.51 10.86
C LEU A 238 -20.24 -7.53 11.99
N PHE A 239 -19.41 -7.26 13.01
CA PHE A 239 -18.98 -8.29 13.96
C PHE A 239 -19.35 -8.02 15.42
N SER A 240 -19.93 -6.85 15.77
CA SER A 240 -20.23 -6.51 17.17
C SER A 240 -21.46 -7.19 17.76
N ASN A 241 -22.26 -7.88 16.94
CA ASN A 241 -23.54 -8.48 17.36
C ASN A 241 -23.39 -9.88 17.98
N GLY A 242 -22.16 -10.29 18.35
CA GLY A 242 -21.94 -11.57 19.01
C GLY A 242 -22.45 -11.57 20.47
N SER A 243 -23.20 -12.59 20.82
CA SER A 243 -23.82 -12.80 22.16
C SER A 243 -22.86 -13.24 23.26
N SER A 244 -21.58 -13.37 23.00
CA SER A 244 -20.55 -13.78 23.97
C SER A 244 -19.88 -12.57 24.59
N GLY A 245 -19.79 -12.53 25.92
CA GLY A 245 -19.13 -11.44 26.66
C GLY A 245 -17.73 -11.10 26.13
N GLY A 246 -17.39 -9.84 26.13
CA GLY A 246 -16.11 -9.29 25.65
C GLY A 246 -16.25 -7.88 25.11
N SER A 247 -15.12 -7.22 24.84
CA SER A 247 -15.14 -5.90 24.20
C SER A 247 -15.47 -6.01 22.70
N LYS A 248 -16.00 -4.92 22.11
CA LYS A 248 -16.23 -4.87 20.65
C LYS A 248 -14.97 -5.21 19.85
N GLY A 249 -13.80 -4.76 20.31
CA GLY A 249 -12.52 -5.07 19.69
C GLY A 249 -12.18 -6.56 19.69
N GLU A 250 -12.51 -7.28 20.77
CA GLU A 250 -12.32 -8.74 20.85
C GLU A 250 -13.26 -9.50 19.89
N HIS A 251 -14.49 -9.03 19.72
CA HIS A 251 -15.41 -9.63 18.75
C HIS A 251 -14.91 -9.46 17.31
N VAL A 252 -14.49 -8.24 16.95
CA VAL A 252 -13.89 -7.96 15.63
C VAL A 252 -12.65 -8.83 15.42
N LYS A 253 -11.76 -8.90 16.40
CA LYS A 253 -10.52 -9.71 16.35
C LYS A 253 -10.82 -11.19 16.08
N ARG A 254 -11.73 -11.79 16.84
CA ARG A 254 -12.09 -13.20 16.70
C ARG A 254 -12.69 -13.49 15.33
N ALA A 255 -13.66 -12.70 14.89
CA ALA A 255 -14.31 -12.86 13.61
C ALA A 255 -13.37 -12.68 12.42
N LEU A 256 -12.52 -11.67 12.44
CA LEU A 256 -11.50 -11.46 11.40
C LEU A 256 -10.52 -12.62 11.32
N ILE A 257 -10.02 -13.10 12.45
CA ILE A 257 -9.11 -14.26 12.49
C ILE A 257 -9.77 -15.47 11.82
N GLU A 258 -11.01 -15.77 12.20
CA GLU A 258 -11.74 -16.92 11.64
C GLU A 258 -11.91 -16.81 10.12
N VAL A 259 -12.35 -15.66 9.62
CA VAL A 259 -12.58 -15.43 8.18
C VAL A 259 -11.27 -15.48 7.40
N ILE A 260 -10.21 -14.86 7.91
CA ILE A 260 -8.90 -14.79 7.22
C ILE A 260 -8.22 -16.16 7.19
N GLN A 261 -8.30 -16.93 8.26
CA GLN A 261 -7.68 -18.26 8.32
C GLN A 261 -8.24 -19.22 7.26
N ARG A 262 -9.56 -19.20 7.03
CA ARG A 262 -10.22 -20.08 6.06
C ARG A 262 -9.68 -19.93 4.64
N THR A 263 -9.13 -18.79 4.29
CA THR A 263 -8.63 -18.52 2.93
C THR A 263 -7.11 -18.34 2.85
N TYR A 264 -6.42 -18.44 3.99
CA TYR A 264 -5.00 -18.10 4.07
C TYR A 264 -4.13 -18.93 3.11
N ILE A 265 -4.29 -20.25 3.14
CA ILE A 265 -3.49 -21.17 2.30
C ILE A 265 -3.77 -20.93 0.82
N ILE A 266 -5.04 -20.85 0.44
CA ILE A 266 -5.45 -20.62 -0.95
C ILE A 266 -4.87 -19.29 -1.45
N LYS A 267 -4.95 -18.24 -0.64
CA LYS A 267 -4.35 -16.94 -1.00
C LYS A 267 -2.83 -17.02 -1.17
N ARG A 268 -2.15 -17.72 -0.29
CA ARG A 268 -0.69 -17.92 -0.40
C ARG A 268 -0.33 -18.65 -1.69
N LEU A 269 -1.06 -19.70 -2.05
CA LEU A 269 -0.88 -20.42 -3.31
C LEU A 269 -1.18 -19.55 -4.52
N LYS A 270 -2.25 -18.74 -4.49
CA LYS A 270 -2.57 -17.78 -5.58
C LYS A 270 -1.46 -16.74 -5.77
N TYR A 271 -0.89 -16.19 -4.68
CA TYR A 271 0.25 -15.28 -4.79
C TYR A 271 1.48 -15.96 -5.41
N LEU A 272 1.79 -17.18 -5.00
CA LEU A 272 2.91 -17.93 -5.59
C LEU A 272 2.67 -18.23 -7.07
N HIS A 273 1.45 -18.65 -7.43
CA HIS A 273 1.06 -18.86 -8.83
C HIS A 273 1.26 -17.58 -9.67
N ASN A 274 0.74 -16.45 -9.20
CA ASN A 274 0.92 -15.17 -9.89
C ASN A 274 2.41 -14.79 -10.01
N ASP A 275 3.21 -15.02 -8.96
CA ASP A 275 4.65 -14.79 -9.01
C ASP A 275 5.34 -15.70 -10.04
N VAL A 276 4.91 -16.98 -10.16
CA VAL A 276 5.42 -17.90 -11.19
C VAL A 276 5.10 -17.36 -12.59
N ILE A 277 3.83 -17.09 -12.86
CA ILE A 277 3.38 -16.61 -14.19
C ILE A 277 4.06 -15.27 -14.57
N ALA A 278 4.18 -14.34 -13.60
CA ALA A 278 4.81 -13.04 -13.86
C ALA A 278 6.32 -13.13 -14.15
N ASN A 279 7.00 -14.19 -13.69
CA ASN A 279 8.45 -14.34 -13.83
C ASN A 279 8.86 -15.40 -14.85
N VAL A 280 7.92 -15.97 -15.62
CA VAL A 280 8.23 -16.93 -16.67
C VAL A 280 9.01 -16.26 -17.80
N LYS A 281 10.19 -16.80 -18.11
CA LYS A 281 10.95 -16.37 -19.29
C LYS A 281 10.24 -16.78 -20.60
N ALA A 282 10.46 -16.02 -21.66
CA ALA A 282 9.84 -16.28 -22.96
C ALA A 282 10.10 -17.71 -23.48
N CYS A 283 11.28 -18.27 -23.21
CA CYS A 283 11.62 -19.64 -23.59
C CYS A 283 10.81 -20.73 -22.87
N ASN A 284 10.22 -20.43 -21.72
CA ASN A 284 9.44 -21.36 -20.92
C ASN A 284 7.92 -21.18 -21.08
N LYS A 285 7.46 -20.16 -21.81
CA LYS A 285 6.04 -19.97 -22.12
C LYS A 285 5.36 -21.20 -22.75
N PRO A 286 5.98 -21.91 -23.72
CA PRO A 286 5.40 -23.12 -24.28
C PRO A 286 5.10 -24.21 -23.24
N LEU A 287 5.92 -24.32 -22.19
CA LEU A 287 5.67 -25.28 -21.10
C LEU A 287 4.46 -24.91 -20.27
N ILE A 288 4.24 -23.61 -20.00
CA ILE A 288 3.07 -23.11 -19.31
C ILE A 288 1.80 -23.44 -20.10
N GLU A 289 1.81 -23.18 -21.40
CA GLU A 289 0.67 -23.45 -22.30
C GLU A 289 0.42 -24.94 -22.44
N GLN A 290 1.47 -25.76 -22.65
CA GLN A 290 1.37 -27.21 -22.84
C GLN A 290 0.69 -27.91 -21.67
N TYR A 291 1.00 -27.46 -20.44
CA TYR A 291 0.46 -28.09 -19.21
C TYR A 291 -0.63 -27.25 -18.55
N SER A 292 -1.10 -26.17 -19.19
CA SER A 292 -2.13 -25.25 -18.67
C SER A 292 -1.82 -24.72 -17.27
N LEU A 293 -0.54 -24.43 -17.00
CA LEU A 293 -0.06 -23.98 -15.70
C LEU A 293 -0.46 -22.51 -15.37
N ASP A 294 -1.01 -21.79 -16.34
CA ASP A 294 -1.67 -20.50 -16.16
C ASP A 294 -3.02 -20.61 -15.45
N ASN A 295 -3.63 -21.78 -15.46
CA ASN A 295 -4.80 -22.09 -14.67
C ASN A 295 -4.38 -22.41 -13.22
N PHE A 296 -4.94 -21.67 -12.24
CA PHE A 296 -4.59 -21.81 -10.84
C PHE A 296 -4.90 -23.20 -10.27
N GLU A 297 -6.04 -23.81 -10.64
CA GLU A 297 -6.45 -25.13 -10.15
C GLU A 297 -5.50 -26.21 -10.64
N VAL A 298 -5.17 -26.17 -11.95
CA VAL A 298 -4.20 -27.09 -12.55
C VAL A 298 -2.81 -26.92 -11.91
N PHE A 299 -2.39 -25.68 -11.70
CA PHE A 299 -1.11 -25.41 -11.01
C PHE A 299 -1.08 -25.99 -9.60
N VAL A 300 -2.16 -25.86 -8.82
CA VAL A 300 -2.25 -26.43 -7.48
C VAL A 300 -2.18 -27.96 -7.56
N ASP A 301 -2.94 -28.59 -8.46
CA ASP A 301 -2.92 -30.06 -8.63
C ASP A 301 -1.50 -30.55 -8.91
N VAL A 302 -0.78 -29.89 -9.82
CA VAL A 302 0.62 -30.24 -10.14
C VAL A 302 1.54 -30.16 -8.93
N LEU A 303 1.34 -29.24 -8.02
CA LEU A 303 2.17 -29.14 -6.79
C LEU A 303 1.99 -30.34 -5.85
N PHE A 304 0.89 -31.09 -5.99
CA PHE A 304 0.61 -32.30 -5.22
C PHE A 304 0.84 -33.60 -6.00
N ASP A 305 1.17 -33.52 -7.29
CA ASP A 305 1.55 -34.67 -8.11
C ASP A 305 2.85 -35.32 -7.63
N ASP A 306 3.14 -36.51 -8.16
CA ASP A 306 4.41 -37.21 -7.96
C ASP A 306 5.54 -36.35 -8.59
N PRO A 307 6.67 -36.17 -7.87
CA PRO A 307 7.82 -35.39 -8.36
C PRO A 307 8.37 -35.83 -9.72
N ASP A 308 8.18 -37.08 -10.08
CA ASP A 308 8.68 -37.64 -11.34
C ASP A 308 7.81 -37.34 -12.56
N THR A 309 6.64 -36.72 -12.37
CA THR A 309 5.76 -36.39 -13.49
C THR A 309 6.32 -35.28 -14.36
N ASP A 310 6.02 -35.32 -15.67
CA ASP A 310 6.47 -34.30 -16.61
C ASP A 310 5.92 -32.91 -16.28
N ARG A 311 4.75 -32.86 -15.64
CA ARG A 311 4.10 -31.61 -15.19
C ARG A 311 4.90 -30.95 -14.08
N VAL A 312 5.37 -31.71 -13.08
CA VAL A 312 6.21 -31.19 -11.99
C VAL A 312 7.56 -30.73 -12.54
N LYS A 313 8.17 -31.53 -13.41
CA LYS A 313 9.42 -31.15 -14.09
C LYS A 313 9.28 -29.87 -14.92
N ALA A 314 8.11 -29.64 -15.55
CA ALA A 314 7.82 -28.39 -16.25
C ALA A 314 7.78 -27.18 -15.30
N VAL A 315 7.14 -27.30 -14.12
CA VAL A 315 7.16 -26.25 -13.10
C VAL A 315 8.57 -26.00 -12.61
N GLU A 316 9.35 -27.05 -12.31
CA GLU A 316 10.76 -26.90 -11.88
C GLU A 316 11.61 -26.17 -12.92
N LYS A 317 11.46 -26.50 -14.21
CA LYS A 317 12.16 -25.86 -15.30
C LYS A 317 11.79 -24.38 -15.44
N THR A 318 10.51 -24.03 -15.24
CA THR A 318 10.09 -22.61 -15.24
C THR A 318 10.70 -21.82 -14.10
N LEU A 319 11.04 -22.47 -12.99
CA LEU A 319 11.62 -21.88 -11.78
C LEU A 319 13.15 -21.97 -11.72
N GLU A 320 13.81 -22.62 -12.69
CA GLU A 320 15.27 -22.83 -12.70
C GLU A 320 16.06 -21.53 -12.51
N ASN A 321 15.60 -20.44 -13.10
CA ASN A 321 16.24 -19.14 -13.00
C ASN A 321 15.72 -18.25 -11.84
N ASN A 322 14.88 -18.80 -10.95
CA ASN A 322 14.35 -18.10 -9.80
C ASN A 322 14.40 -18.97 -8.54
N PRO A 323 15.61 -19.19 -7.99
CA PRO A 323 15.82 -20.10 -6.86
C PRO A 323 15.05 -19.65 -5.62
N LEU A 324 14.84 -18.33 -5.41
CA LEU A 324 14.07 -17.81 -4.29
C LEU A 324 12.60 -18.21 -4.38
N LEU A 325 11.98 -18.10 -5.56
CA LEU A 325 10.59 -18.48 -5.77
C LEU A 325 10.43 -20.00 -5.62
N ARG A 326 11.37 -20.78 -6.16
CA ARG A 326 11.44 -22.25 -5.98
C ARG A 326 11.48 -22.63 -4.50
N THR A 327 12.36 -22.00 -3.72
CA THR A 327 12.45 -22.23 -2.27
C THR A 327 11.15 -21.88 -1.55
N ARG A 328 10.51 -20.77 -1.90
CA ARG A 328 9.22 -20.36 -1.30
C ARG A 328 8.11 -21.38 -1.56
N ILE A 329 8.05 -21.94 -2.77
CA ILE A 329 7.08 -22.99 -3.12
C ILE A 329 7.37 -24.26 -2.32
N PHE A 330 8.61 -24.73 -2.32
CA PHE A 330 9.04 -25.89 -1.55
C PHE A 330 8.72 -25.75 -0.06
N GLU A 331 9.08 -24.61 0.55
CA GLU A 331 8.77 -24.36 1.97
C GLU A 331 7.27 -24.34 2.26
N LEU A 332 6.47 -23.79 1.38
CA LEU A 332 5.02 -23.75 1.60
C LEU A 332 4.39 -25.12 1.36
N VAL A 333 4.66 -25.76 0.25
CA VAL A 333 3.97 -26.99 -0.16
C VAL A 333 4.54 -28.22 0.57
N ASP A 334 5.80 -28.55 0.32
CA ASP A 334 6.38 -29.81 0.82
C ASP A 334 6.66 -29.76 2.31
N LYS A 335 7.18 -28.63 2.79
CA LYS A 335 7.56 -28.51 4.20
C LYS A 335 6.39 -28.20 5.13
N ASN A 336 5.34 -27.54 4.65
CA ASN A 336 4.21 -27.15 5.49
C ASN A 336 2.89 -27.83 5.10
N ILE A 337 2.43 -27.71 3.83
CA ILE A 337 1.07 -28.14 3.48
C ILE A 337 0.96 -29.67 3.45
N LYS A 338 1.91 -30.38 2.84
CA LYS A 338 1.94 -31.86 2.80
C LYS A 338 2.15 -32.48 4.18
N ASN A 339 2.53 -31.69 5.19
CA ASN A 339 2.70 -32.12 6.57
C ASN A 339 1.63 -31.52 7.47
N GLY A 340 0.64 -32.32 7.89
CA GLY A 340 -0.53 -31.86 8.65
C GLY A 340 -0.21 -31.16 9.98
N GLU A 341 0.82 -31.61 10.72
CA GLU A 341 1.24 -30.95 11.97
C GLU A 341 1.86 -29.57 11.70
N LYS A 342 2.67 -29.45 10.65
CA LYS A 342 3.31 -28.17 10.31
C LYS A 342 2.34 -27.15 9.74
N ILE A 343 1.29 -27.58 9.03
CA ILE A 343 0.25 -26.65 8.57
C ILE A 343 -0.53 -26.06 9.75
N SER A 344 -0.83 -26.85 10.77
CA SER A 344 -1.46 -26.36 12.01
C SER A 344 -0.60 -25.28 12.68
N ASN A 345 0.69 -25.54 12.85
CA ASN A 345 1.65 -24.58 13.40
C ASN A 345 1.79 -23.31 12.54
N LEU A 346 1.70 -23.43 11.21
CA LEU A 346 1.72 -22.30 10.29
C LEU A 346 0.48 -21.43 10.49
N LEU A 347 -0.69 -22.04 10.57
CA LEU A 347 -1.96 -21.34 10.79
C LEU A 347 -2.01 -20.67 12.16
N GLU A 348 -1.54 -21.33 13.21
CA GLU A 348 -1.48 -20.76 14.57
C GLU A 348 -0.55 -19.52 14.62
N ARG A 349 0.63 -19.59 14.02
CA ARG A 349 1.54 -18.43 13.92
C ARG A 349 0.90 -17.29 13.15
N HIS A 350 0.20 -17.59 12.07
CA HIS A 350 -0.52 -16.59 11.29
C HIS A 350 -1.65 -15.95 12.11
N GLN A 351 -2.41 -16.75 12.86
CA GLN A 351 -3.45 -16.28 13.78
C GLN A 351 -2.91 -15.30 14.81
N LYS A 352 -1.79 -15.63 15.46
CA LYS A 352 -1.13 -14.76 16.44
C LYS A 352 -0.72 -13.42 15.79
N LYS A 353 -0.14 -13.45 14.59
CA LYS A 353 0.26 -12.24 13.86
C LYS A 353 -0.94 -11.35 13.52
N ILE A 354 -2.04 -11.93 13.04
CA ILE A 354 -3.29 -11.18 12.78
C ILE A 354 -3.82 -10.58 14.07
N GLY A 355 -3.87 -11.37 15.15
CA GLY A 355 -4.35 -10.91 16.45
C GLY A 355 -3.60 -9.68 16.97
N TRP A 356 -2.28 -9.70 16.94
CA TRP A 356 -1.44 -8.55 17.33
C TRP A 356 -1.67 -7.34 16.42
N HIS A 357 -1.84 -7.59 15.13
CA HIS A 357 -2.06 -6.52 14.17
C HIS A 357 -3.42 -5.82 14.39
N ILE A 358 -4.47 -6.60 14.61
CA ILE A 358 -5.81 -6.06 14.92
C ILE A 358 -5.80 -5.31 16.24
N GLU A 359 -5.12 -5.82 17.27
CA GLU A 359 -4.94 -5.11 18.53
C GLU A 359 -4.23 -3.77 18.36
N ARG A 360 -3.17 -3.74 17.55
CA ARG A 360 -2.47 -2.50 17.23
C ARG A 360 -3.38 -1.48 16.56
N ILE A 361 -4.17 -1.92 15.56
CA ILE A 361 -5.16 -1.08 14.88
C ILE A 361 -6.17 -0.52 15.89
N TYR A 362 -6.73 -1.36 16.74
CA TYR A 362 -7.69 -0.98 17.78
C TYR A 362 -7.13 0.06 18.74
N ARG A 363 -5.92 -0.16 19.25
CA ARG A 363 -5.24 0.80 20.12
C ARG A 363 -5.00 2.12 19.41
N THR A 364 -4.50 2.09 18.17
CA THR A 364 -4.26 3.30 17.37
C THR A 364 -5.55 4.09 17.18
N ARG A 365 -6.65 3.41 16.82
CA ARG A 365 -7.98 4.05 16.70
C ARG A 365 -8.42 4.71 18.00
N ASN A 366 -8.26 4.01 19.13
CA ASN A 366 -8.65 4.57 20.42
C ASN A 366 -7.83 5.81 20.80
N PHE A 367 -6.52 5.80 20.57
CA PHE A 367 -5.68 7.00 20.79
C PHE A 367 -6.09 8.15 19.88
N LEU A 368 -6.36 7.89 18.59
CA LEU A 368 -6.81 8.92 17.65
C LEU A 368 -8.15 9.55 18.06
N VAL A 369 -9.10 8.73 18.53
CA VAL A 369 -10.44 9.19 18.93
C VAL A 369 -10.45 9.91 20.28
N HIS A 370 -9.72 9.38 21.28
CA HIS A 370 -9.80 9.88 22.64
C HIS A 370 -8.71 10.90 22.98
N ALA A 371 -7.52 10.78 22.41
CA ALA A 371 -6.39 11.67 22.69
C ALA A 371 -6.06 12.63 21.52
N GLY A 372 -6.66 12.45 20.34
CA GLY A 372 -6.36 13.24 19.14
C GLY A 372 -4.90 13.10 18.65
N GLN A 373 -4.18 12.11 19.17
CA GLN A 373 -2.76 11.94 18.90
C GLN A 373 -2.54 11.27 17.55
N GLU A 374 -1.75 11.90 16.66
CA GLU A 374 -1.36 11.35 15.38
C GLU A 374 -0.07 10.52 15.49
N PHE A 375 0.03 9.48 14.65
CA PHE A 375 1.16 8.56 14.63
C PHE A 375 1.83 8.53 13.26
N TRP A 376 3.15 8.38 13.24
CA TRP A 376 3.93 8.30 12.00
C TRP A 376 3.60 7.08 11.13
N TYR A 377 2.97 6.04 11.69
CA TYR A 377 2.60 4.80 11.00
C TYR A 377 1.13 4.71 10.55
N GLU A 378 0.37 5.82 10.62
CA GLU A 378 -1.07 5.83 10.27
C GLU A 378 -1.33 5.32 8.84
N ASP A 379 -0.50 5.69 7.86
CA ASP A 379 -0.64 5.21 6.48
C ASP A 379 -0.61 3.69 6.39
N THR A 380 0.27 3.05 7.18
CA THR A 380 0.36 1.58 7.25
C THR A 380 -0.89 0.97 7.88
N ILE A 381 -1.41 1.59 8.95
CA ILE A 381 -2.64 1.15 9.60
C ILE A 381 -3.83 1.27 8.63
N VAL A 382 -3.95 2.39 7.91
CA VAL A 382 -5.00 2.60 6.89
C VAL A 382 -4.95 1.51 5.83
N GLU A 383 -3.76 1.24 5.25
CA GLU A 383 -3.61 0.19 4.24
C GLU A 383 -4.04 -1.19 4.75
N CYS A 384 -3.60 -1.53 5.95
CA CYS A 384 -3.91 -2.83 6.54
C CYS A 384 -5.39 -2.97 6.89
N LEU A 385 -5.97 -1.93 7.48
CA LEU A 385 -7.38 -1.93 7.86
C LEU A 385 -8.29 -1.98 6.64
N HIS A 386 -7.94 -1.24 5.61
CA HIS A 386 -8.64 -1.32 4.33
C HIS A 386 -8.58 -2.73 3.72
N ASN A 387 -7.40 -3.39 3.76
CA ASN A 387 -7.26 -4.76 3.31
C ASN A 387 -8.19 -5.72 4.06
N TYR A 388 -8.38 -5.51 5.36
CA TYR A 388 -9.29 -6.32 6.15
C TYR A 388 -10.74 -6.07 5.78
N VAL A 389 -11.15 -4.82 5.60
CA VAL A 389 -12.53 -4.47 5.21
C VAL A 389 -12.84 -5.01 3.81
N ASP A 390 -11.97 -4.75 2.81
CA ASP A 390 -12.12 -5.29 1.45
C ASP A 390 -12.25 -6.82 1.47
N PHE A 391 -11.42 -7.47 2.27
CA PHE A 391 -11.43 -8.92 2.38
C PHE A 391 -12.75 -9.45 2.92
N VAL A 392 -13.28 -8.81 3.97
CA VAL A 392 -14.56 -9.21 4.57
C VAL A 392 -15.72 -8.97 3.61
N ILE A 393 -15.76 -7.81 2.96
CA ILE A 393 -16.78 -7.50 1.94
C ILE A 393 -16.78 -8.58 0.85
N ASN A 394 -15.60 -8.87 0.26
CA ASN A 394 -15.48 -9.88 -0.78
C ASN A 394 -15.87 -11.29 -0.27
N TYR A 395 -15.50 -11.64 0.96
CA TYR A 395 -15.88 -12.93 1.55
C TYR A 395 -17.40 -13.05 1.69
N ILE A 396 -18.08 -12.00 2.16
CA ILE A 396 -19.54 -11.99 2.28
C ILE A 396 -20.20 -12.14 0.89
N LEU A 397 -19.72 -11.39 -0.11
CA LEU A 397 -20.26 -11.43 -1.47
C LEU A 397 -20.15 -12.85 -2.07
N VAL A 398 -18.95 -13.46 -1.99
CA VAL A 398 -18.71 -14.81 -2.52
C VAL A 398 -19.58 -15.86 -1.80
N LYS A 399 -19.74 -15.75 -0.47
CA LYS A 399 -20.58 -16.67 0.30
C LYS A 399 -22.06 -16.54 -0.03
N THR A 400 -22.53 -15.34 -0.34
CA THR A 400 -23.93 -15.10 -0.72
C THR A 400 -24.24 -15.61 -2.14
N GLU A 401 -23.23 -15.70 -3.01
CA GLU A 401 -23.38 -16.27 -4.36
C GLU A 401 -23.40 -17.82 -4.35
N ALA A 402 -22.66 -18.43 -3.43
CA ALA A 402 -22.48 -19.88 -3.35
C ALA A 402 -23.62 -20.61 -2.59
N GLY A 403 -24.50 -19.90 -1.90
CA GLY A 403 -25.62 -20.47 -1.09
C GLY A 403 -26.98 -20.02 -1.55
#